data_53ae3aa7fd30fc33bc098f98b46931d1
#
_entry.id   53ae3aa7fd30fc33bc098f98b46931d1
#
_cell.length_a   1.000
_cell.length_b   1.000
_cell.length_c   1.000
_cell.angle_alpha   90.00
_cell.angle_beta   90.00
_cell.angle_gamma   90.00
#
_symmetry.space_group_name_H-M   'P 1'
#
loop_
_entity.id
_entity.type
_entity.pdbx_description
1 polymer ?
#
loop_
_entity_poly.entity_id
_entity_poly.type
_entity_poly.pdbx_seq_one_letter_code
_entity_poly.pdbx_strand_id
1 'polypeptide(L)'
;MDNSLKTSVMIIEDDRDFRELLEGIFERSELFDLVGSFNSVEAYGAEMLKNKPYVSWLPQLLVVDVMSSKDPRQESASFISALRSEGLRFATLFVSSMDFGALLRVLRKSHPHGWSSLQKTSRLTEQDIVEAAVSAFNELRSI
;
A
#
# COMPACT_ATOMS: atom_id res chain seq x y z
N MET A 1 -22.99 -6.15 -14.37
CA MET A 1 -21.94 -5.15 -14.20
C MET A 1 -20.61 -5.86 -14.04
N ASP A 2 -19.65 -5.43 -14.81
CA ASP A 2 -18.35 -6.12 -14.86
C ASP A 2 -17.44 -5.62 -13.74
N ASN A 3 -17.16 -6.49 -12.76
CA ASN A 3 -16.27 -6.18 -11.65
C ASN A 3 -14.79 -6.21 -12.03
N SER A 4 -14.46 -6.64 -13.25
CA SER A 4 -13.08 -6.70 -13.72
C SER A 4 -12.43 -5.32 -13.84
N LEU A 5 -13.24 -4.24 -13.83
CA LEU A 5 -12.75 -2.88 -13.93
C LEU A 5 -12.27 -2.30 -12.59
N LYS A 6 -12.51 -2.99 -11.47
CA LYS A 6 -12.05 -2.54 -10.17
C LYS A 6 -10.58 -2.89 -9.96
N THR A 7 -9.86 -1.95 -9.34
CA THR A 7 -8.46 -2.16 -8.98
C THR A 7 -8.40 -2.92 -7.65
N SER A 8 -7.72 -4.05 -7.62
CA SER A 8 -7.54 -4.81 -6.39
C SER A 8 -6.61 -4.07 -5.44
N VAL A 9 -6.97 -4.03 -4.15
CA VAL A 9 -6.20 -3.33 -3.13
C VAL A 9 -6.01 -4.22 -1.91
N MET A 10 -4.82 -4.16 -1.32
CA MET A 10 -4.53 -4.77 -0.02
C MET A 10 -3.98 -3.71 0.92
N ILE A 11 -4.18 -3.92 2.21
CA ILE A 11 -3.80 -2.98 3.26
C ILE A 11 -2.84 -3.66 4.22
N ILE A 12 -1.76 -2.95 4.59
CA ILE A 12 -0.86 -3.33 5.68
C ILE A 12 -0.80 -2.14 6.63
N GLU A 13 -1.48 -2.25 7.77
CA GLU A 13 -1.61 -1.17 8.75
C GLU A 13 -1.68 -1.74 10.16
N ASP A 14 -0.76 -1.33 11.04
CA ASP A 14 -0.71 -1.82 12.42
C ASP A 14 -1.73 -1.15 13.35
N ASP A 15 -2.08 0.11 13.09
CA ASP A 15 -3.11 0.82 13.86
C ASP A 15 -4.48 0.27 13.48
N ARG A 16 -5.11 -0.40 14.42
CA ARG A 16 -6.40 -1.04 14.22
C ARG A 16 -7.48 -0.05 13.74
N ASP A 17 -7.57 1.10 14.39
CA ASP A 17 -8.62 2.07 14.07
C ASP A 17 -8.42 2.63 12.66
N PHE A 18 -7.18 2.96 12.30
CA PHE A 18 -6.89 3.47 10.98
C PHE A 18 -7.05 2.37 9.92
N ARG A 19 -6.68 1.13 10.24
CA ARG A 19 -6.89 0.00 9.33
C ARG A 19 -8.38 -0.21 9.05
N GLU A 20 -9.22 -0.15 10.08
CA GLU A 20 -10.68 -0.28 9.91
C GLU A 20 -11.25 0.87 9.07
N LEU A 21 -10.71 2.08 9.26
CA LEU A 21 -11.09 3.23 8.43
C LEU A 21 -10.77 2.97 6.96
N LEU A 22 -9.56 2.53 6.67
CA LEU A 22 -9.13 2.20 5.31
C LEU A 22 -9.98 1.08 4.70
N GLU A 23 -10.23 0.03 5.47
CA GLU A 23 -11.07 -1.09 5.04
C GLU A 23 -12.46 -0.59 4.59
N GLY A 24 -13.09 0.25 5.43
CA GLY A 24 -14.39 0.82 5.12
C GLY A 24 -14.39 1.68 3.85
N ILE A 25 -13.34 2.49 3.68
CA ILE A 25 -13.20 3.35 2.51
C ILE A 25 -13.11 2.53 1.23
N PHE A 26 -12.23 1.53 1.20
CA PHE A 26 -12.03 0.74 -0.01
C PHE A 26 -13.18 -0.23 -0.27
N GLU A 27 -13.88 -0.69 0.77
CA GLU A 27 -15.07 -1.52 0.61
C GLU A 27 -16.25 -0.74 -0.01
N ARG A 28 -16.36 0.56 0.34
CA ARG A 28 -17.43 1.41 -0.20
C ARG A 28 -17.10 1.97 -1.58
N SER A 29 -15.83 1.94 -1.98
CA SER A 29 -15.42 2.54 -3.25
C SER A 29 -15.83 1.69 -4.43
N GLU A 30 -16.35 2.34 -5.47
CA GLU A 30 -16.67 1.68 -6.74
C GLU A 30 -15.41 1.45 -7.59
N LEU A 31 -14.30 2.11 -7.25
CA LEU A 31 -13.05 2.04 -8.00
C LEU A 31 -12.16 0.89 -7.56
N PHE A 32 -12.33 0.41 -6.33
CA PHE A 32 -11.42 -0.55 -5.72
C PHE A 32 -12.15 -1.78 -5.21
N ASP A 33 -11.43 -2.89 -5.21
CA ASP A 33 -11.88 -4.17 -4.65
C ASP A 33 -10.88 -4.57 -3.56
N LEU A 34 -11.32 -4.49 -2.29
CA LEU A 34 -10.46 -4.86 -1.16
C LEU A 34 -10.32 -6.37 -1.09
N VAL A 35 -9.12 -6.87 -1.33
CA VAL A 35 -8.85 -8.31 -1.39
C VAL A 35 -8.04 -8.84 -0.20
N GLY A 36 -7.57 -7.97 0.66
CA GLY A 36 -6.86 -8.39 1.87
C GLY A 36 -6.52 -7.22 2.78
N SER A 37 -6.40 -7.50 4.09
CA SER A 37 -6.03 -6.50 5.08
C SER A 37 -5.22 -7.18 6.17
N PHE A 38 -4.06 -6.60 6.51
CA PHE A 38 -3.09 -7.19 7.43
C PHE A 38 -2.60 -6.16 8.43
N ASN A 39 -2.27 -6.62 9.62
CA ASN A 39 -1.77 -5.74 10.68
C ASN A 39 -0.25 -5.56 10.64
N SER A 40 0.46 -6.30 9.81
CA SER A 40 1.92 -6.22 9.73
C SER A 40 2.43 -6.76 8.40
N VAL A 41 3.66 -6.35 8.05
CA VAL A 41 4.39 -6.90 6.92
C VAL A 41 4.60 -8.40 7.08
N GLU A 42 4.84 -8.85 8.33
CA GLU A 42 5.05 -10.26 8.62
C GLU A 42 3.80 -11.09 8.33
N ALA A 43 2.64 -10.59 8.72
CA ALA A 43 1.37 -11.28 8.46
C ALA A 43 1.11 -11.39 6.96
N TYR A 44 1.36 -10.32 6.22
CA TYR A 44 1.22 -10.30 4.76
C TYR A 44 2.18 -11.31 4.11
N GLY A 45 3.45 -11.29 4.54
CA GLY A 45 4.45 -12.20 4.01
C GLY A 45 4.12 -13.66 4.26
N ALA A 46 3.58 -13.98 5.44
CA ALA A 46 3.17 -15.34 5.76
C ALA A 46 2.06 -15.82 4.83
N GLU A 47 1.08 -14.94 4.54
CA GLU A 47 0.00 -15.29 3.61
C GLU A 47 0.51 -15.44 2.18
N MET A 48 1.46 -14.59 1.74
CA MET A 48 2.09 -14.73 0.43
C MET A 48 2.74 -16.09 0.26
N LEU A 49 3.46 -16.56 1.28
CA LEU A 49 4.15 -17.85 1.22
C LEU A 49 3.18 -19.03 1.07
N LYS A 50 1.98 -18.91 1.62
CA LYS A 50 0.94 -19.92 1.48
C LYS A 50 0.31 -19.96 0.09
N ASN A 51 0.36 -18.83 -0.63
CA ASN A 51 -0.37 -18.63 -1.88
C ASN A 51 0.57 -18.53 -3.08
N LYS A 52 1.53 -19.44 -3.16
CA LYS A 52 2.44 -19.48 -4.32
C LYS A 52 1.70 -20.03 -5.55
N PRO A 53 1.96 -19.48 -6.76
CA PRO A 53 2.90 -18.40 -7.07
C PRO A 53 2.37 -17.03 -6.65
N TYR A 54 3.25 -16.18 -6.19
CA TYR A 54 2.92 -14.87 -5.62
C TYR A 54 2.16 -13.96 -6.59
N VAL A 55 2.45 -14.09 -7.87
CA VAL A 55 1.89 -13.21 -8.91
C VAL A 55 0.36 -13.21 -8.89
N SER A 56 -0.26 -14.38 -8.66
CA SER A 56 -1.71 -14.49 -8.64
C SER A 56 -2.34 -13.90 -7.39
N TRP A 57 -1.53 -13.64 -6.35
CA TRP A 57 -2.01 -13.15 -5.05
C TRP A 57 -1.68 -11.68 -4.80
N LEU A 58 -0.84 -11.07 -5.65
CA LEU A 58 -0.47 -9.68 -5.50
C LEU A 58 -1.63 -8.75 -5.88
N PRO A 59 -1.86 -7.69 -5.09
CA PRO A 59 -2.82 -6.68 -5.48
C PRO A 59 -2.26 -5.77 -6.58
N GLN A 60 -3.13 -4.99 -7.19
CA GLN A 60 -2.71 -3.94 -8.09
C GLN A 60 -2.26 -2.69 -7.32
N LEU A 61 -2.80 -2.50 -6.11
CA LEU A 61 -2.42 -1.42 -5.20
C LEU A 61 -2.20 -1.96 -3.79
N LEU A 62 -1.09 -1.61 -3.19
CA LEU A 62 -0.77 -1.94 -1.81
C LEU A 62 -0.74 -0.65 -0.99
N VAL A 63 -1.60 -0.55 0.02
CA VAL A 63 -1.63 0.57 0.96
C VAL A 63 -0.85 0.15 2.19
N VAL A 64 0.25 0.83 2.48
CA VAL A 64 1.23 0.40 3.49
C VAL A 64 1.49 1.51 4.49
N ASP A 65 1.29 1.21 5.77
CA ASP A 65 1.74 2.09 6.85
C ASP A 65 3.27 2.06 6.91
N VAL A 66 3.88 3.24 6.83
CA VAL A 66 5.32 3.37 6.97
C VAL A 66 5.62 3.44 8.46
N MET A 67 6.03 2.31 9.01
CA MET A 67 6.37 2.21 10.41
C MET A 67 7.82 2.59 10.62
N SER A 68 8.08 3.45 11.60
CA SER A 68 9.45 3.67 12.05
C SER A 68 9.82 2.54 13.00
N SER A 69 10.13 1.39 12.43
CA SER A 69 10.59 0.25 13.21
C SER A 69 12.07 0.40 13.49
N LYS A 70 12.48 0.03 14.71
CA LYS A 70 13.90 -0.06 15.05
C LYS A 70 14.56 -1.26 14.38
N ASP A 71 13.77 -2.18 13.86
CA ASP A 71 14.26 -3.35 13.15
C ASP A 71 14.09 -3.14 11.65
N PRO A 72 15.20 -2.94 10.91
CA PRO A 72 15.14 -2.72 9.45
C PRO A 72 14.40 -3.82 8.69
N ARG A 73 14.34 -5.04 9.23
CA ARG A 73 13.66 -6.15 8.57
C ARG A 73 12.15 -5.99 8.58
N GLN A 74 11.63 -5.12 9.45
CA GLN A 74 10.19 -4.85 9.58
C GLN A 74 9.79 -3.54 8.89
N GLU A 75 10.73 -2.85 8.24
CA GLU A 75 10.41 -1.63 7.53
C GLU A 75 9.62 -1.94 6.27
N SER A 76 8.45 -1.30 6.18
CA SER A 76 7.57 -1.46 5.03
C SER A 76 8.25 -1.11 3.72
N ALA A 77 9.06 -0.04 3.73
CA ALA A 77 9.77 0.40 2.52
C ALA A 77 10.75 -0.65 2.03
N SER A 78 11.50 -1.28 2.95
CA SER A 78 12.45 -2.34 2.60
C SER A 78 11.72 -3.57 2.02
N PHE A 79 10.60 -3.93 2.61
CA PHE A 79 9.78 -5.04 2.13
C PHE A 79 9.29 -4.79 0.70
N ILE A 80 8.76 -3.59 0.45
CA ILE A 80 8.26 -3.21 -0.88
C ILE A 80 9.41 -3.18 -1.89
N SER A 81 10.58 -2.66 -1.51
CA SER A 81 11.76 -2.67 -2.37
C SER A 81 12.17 -4.09 -2.77
N ALA A 82 12.14 -5.01 -1.81
CA ALA A 82 12.47 -6.41 -2.06
C ALA A 82 11.51 -7.03 -3.07
N LEU A 83 10.20 -6.77 -2.92
CA LEU A 83 9.22 -7.27 -3.88
C LEU A 83 9.44 -6.71 -5.29
N ARG A 84 9.72 -5.41 -5.39
CA ARG A 84 9.96 -4.77 -6.68
C ARG A 84 11.26 -5.25 -7.34
N SER A 85 12.28 -5.55 -6.55
CA SER A 85 13.54 -6.06 -7.07
C SER A 85 13.39 -7.46 -7.68
N GLU A 86 12.34 -8.19 -7.31
CA GLU A 86 11.99 -9.47 -7.91
C GLU A 86 11.19 -9.32 -9.20
N GLY A 87 10.97 -8.10 -9.66
CA GLY A 87 10.25 -7.83 -10.89
C GLY A 87 8.73 -7.75 -10.73
N LEU A 88 8.24 -7.76 -9.50
CA LEU A 88 6.80 -7.68 -9.24
C LEU A 88 6.30 -6.25 -9.44
N ARG A 89 5.19 -6.11 -10.13
CA ARG A 89 4.65 -4.80 -10.51
C ARG A 89 3.33 -4.52 -9.79
N PHE A 90 3.32 -3.47 -8.97
CA PHE A 90 2.14 -3.00 -8.26
C PHE A 90 2.35 -1.54 -7.86
N ALA A 91 1.26 -0.81 -7.67
CA ALA A 91 1.32 0.55 -7.14
C ALA A 91 1.35 0.51 -5.61
N THR A 92 1.91 1.54 -4.98
CA THR A 92 2.00 1.62 -3.52
C THR A 92 1.55 2.99 -3.03
N LEU A 93 0.67 2.99 -2.03
CA LEU A 93 0.33 4.18 -1.27
C LEU A 93 0.94 4.05 0.12
N PHE A 94 1.93 4.89 0.42
CA PHE A 94 2.54 4.92 1.74
C PHE A 94 1.78 5.88 2.64
N VAL A 95 1.41 5.43 3.82
CA VAL A 95 0.67 6.23 4.81
C VAL A 95 1.47 6.27 6.11
N SER A 96 1.58 7.43 6.75
CA SER A 96 2.33 7.56 8.01
C SER A 96 1.79 8.68 8.86
N SER A 97 1.83 8.50 10.18
CA SER A 97 1.51 9.53 11.15
C SER A 97 2.67 10.51 11.37
N MET A 98 3.86 10.16 10.90
CA MET A 98 5.07 10.95 11.10
C MET A 98 5.41 11.78 9.86
N ASP A 99 6.13 12.88 10.08
CA ASP A 99 6.77 13.59 8.97
C ASP A 99 7.91 12.72 8.45
N PHE A 100 7.80 12.29 7.22
CA PHE A 100 8.79 11.40 6.65
C PHE A 100 9.62 12.05 5.54
N GLY A 101 9.98 13.33 5.72
CA GLY A 101 10.84 14.01 4.76
C GLY A 101 12.12 13.26 4.42
N ALA A 102 12.81 12.72 5.44
CA ALA A 102 14.00 11.90 5.22
C ALA A 102 13.65 10.57 4.52
N LEU A 103 12.53 9.97 4.91
CA LEU A 103 12.06 8.72 4.32
C LEU A 103 11.68 8.91 2.85
N LEU A 104 11.09 10.05 2.49
CA LEU A 104 10.73 10.35 1.10
C LEU A 104 11.94 10.30 0.18
N ARG A 105 13.10 10.73 0.65
CA ARG A 105 14.33 10.65 -0.15
C ARG A 105 14.72 9.21 -0.43
N VAL A 106 14.60 8.35 0.59
CA VAL A 106 14.87 6.92 0.43
C VAL A 106 13.88 6.29 -0.53
N LEU A 107 12.60 6.61 -0.38
CA LEU A 107 11.54 6.08 -1.24
C LEU A 107 11.73 6.51 -2.69
N ARG A 108 12.08 7.77 -2.94
CA ARG A 108 12.32 8.25 -4.30
C ARG A 108 13.49 7.57 -4.97
N LYS A 109 14.50 7.19 -4.19
CA LYS A 109 15.68 6.48 -4.70
C LYS A 109 15.37 5.01 -5.01
N SER A 110 14.67 4.32 -4.10
CA SER A 110 14.38 2.89 -4.24
C SER A 110 13.09 2.60 -4.99
N HIS A 111 12.17 3.59 -5.06
CA HIS A 111 10.89 3.47 -5.74
C HIS A 111 10.70 4.69 -6.65
N PRO A 112 11.33 4.71 -7.83
CA PRO A 112 11.25 5.90 -8.69
C PRO A 112 9.84 6.16 -9.25
N HIS A 113 9.02 5.13 -9.36
CA HIS A 113 7.68 5.23 -9.97
C HIS A 113 6.65 4.37 -9.25
N GLY A 114 5.38 4.70 -9.49
CA GLY A 114 4.28 3.85 -9.07
C GLY A 114 3.97 3.93 -7.58
N TRP A 115 4.19 5.09 -6.96
CA TRP A 115 3.86 5.28 -5.56
C TRP A 115 3.37 6.71 -5.29
N SER A 116 2.61 6.84 -4.22
CA SER A 116 2.27 8.14 -3.63
C SER A 116 2.36 8.01 -2.11
N SER A 117 2.27 9.13 -1.42
CA SER A 117 2.36 9.15 0.03
C SER A 117 1.29 10.06 0.61
N LEU A 118 0.89 9.76 1.85
CA LEU A 118 -0.15 10.48 2.54
C LEU A 118 0.16 10.51 4.03
N GLN A 119 0.14 11.70 4.62
CA GLN A 119 0.34 11.85 6.05
C GLN A 119 -1.00 11.71 6.77
N LYS A 120 -1.03 10.90 7.82
CA LYS A 120 -2.21 10.75 8.67
C LYS A 120 -2.38 12.02 9.50
N THR A 121 -3.47 12.74 9.27
CA THR A 121 -3.81 13.94 10.05
C THR A 121 -5.28 13.88 10.44
N SER A 122 -5.68 14.69 11.41
CA SER A 122 -7.07 14.78 11.83
C SER A 122 -7.98 15.36 10.76
N ARG A 123 -7.41 15.97 9.71
CA ARG A 123 -8.14 16.57 8.60
C ARG A 123 -8.23 15.66 7.37
N LEU A 124 -7.65 14.47 7.47
CA LEU A 124 -7.64 13.53 6.36
C LEU A 124 -9.06 13.04 6.05
N THR A 125 -9.48 13.19 4.80
CA THR A 125 -10.81 12.77 4.36
C THR A 125 -10.75 11.49 3.54
N GLU A 126 -11.90 10.84 3.40
CA GLU A 126 -12.04 9.68 2.53
C GLU A 126 -11.59 10.00 1.10
N GLN A 127 -11.98 11.20 0.60
CA GLN A 127 -11.61 11.63 -0.74
C GLN A 127 -10.10 11.79 -0.89
N ASP A 128 -9.41 12.32 0.13
CA ASP A 128 -7.94 12.44 0.10
C ASP A 128 -7.28 11.08 -0.08
N ILE A 129 -7.78 10.08 0.62
CA ILE A 129 -7.24 8.72 0.56
C ILE A 129 -7.47 8.11 -0.82
N VAL A 130 -8.68 8.22 -1.34
CA VAL A 130 -9.03 7.68 -2.67
C VAL A 130 -8.20 8.37 -3.75
N GLU A 131 -8.07 9.70 -3.70
CA GLU A 131 -7.28 10.44 -4.68
C GLU A 131 -5.81 10.04 -4.65
N ALA A 132 -5.24 9.84 -3.45
CA ALA A 132 -3.85 9.41 -3.32
C ALA A 132 -3.66 8.00 -3.88
N ALA A 133 -4.60 7.10 -3.65
CA ALA A 133 -4.57 5.74 -4.19
C ALA A 133 -4.64 5.74 -5.72
N VAL A 134 -5.54 6.54 -6.29
CA VAL A 134 -5.66 6.69 -7.74
C VAL A 134 -4.37 7.25 -8.33
N SER A 135 -3.78 8.25 -7.66
CA SER A 135 -2.53 8.86 -8.10
C SER A 135 -1.39 7.84 -8.17
N ALA A 136 -1.26 6.99 -7.16
CA ALA A 136 -0.23 5.96 -7.13
C ALA A 136 -0.39 4.99 -8.31
N PHE A 137 -1.61 4.56 -8.57
CA PHE A 137 -1.93 3.64 -9.66
C PHE A 137 -1.66 4.27 -11.02
N ASN A 138 -2.09 5.51 -11.20
CA ASN A 138 -1.88 6.23 -12.46
C ASN A 138 -0.39 6.45 -12.73
N GLU A 139 0.39 6.74 -11.70
CA GLU A 139 1.84 6.92 -11.85
C GLU A 139 2.51 5.63 -12.30
N LEU A 140 2.05 4.48 -11.80
CA LEU A 140 2.56 3.18 -12.25
C LEU A 140 2.25 2.96 -13.73
N ARG A 141 1.05 3.36 -14.19
CA ARG A 141 0.62 3.17 -15.57
C ARG A 141 1.34 4.06 -16.56
N SER A 142 1.90 5.18 -16.10
CA SER A 142 2.58 6.14 -16.98
C SER A 142 4.01 5.74 -17.33
N ILE A 143 4.50 4.66 -16.77
CA ILE A 143 5.87 4.17 -17.00
C ILE A 143 5.97 3.39 -18.31
#